data_9541f974c22db57fce0f43db0aed3bf0
#
_entry.id   9541f974c22db57fce0f43db0aed3bf0
#
_cell.length_a   1.000
_cell.length_b   1.000
_cell.length_c   1.000
_cell.angle_alpha   90.00
_cell.angle_beta   90.00
_cell.angle_gamma   90.00
#
_symmetry.space_group_name_H-M   'P 1'
#
loop_
_entity.id
_entity.type
_entity.pdbx_description
1 polymer ?
#
loop_
_entity_poly.entity_id
_entity_poly.type
_entity_poly.pdbx_seq_one_letter_code
_entity_poly.pdbx_strand_id
1 'polypeptide(L)'
;ADGSLTGQRNDVVLAGLNHKCGWRGTTNTLLNFGECGGAVGYLVGKHGEGLRCMFHMMNEARIGVGMGATMLGYAGYEASLAYAKDRPQGRPMGQGGKDATQPQIPIIRHADVKRMLLAQKSYCEGALALELYCARLVDEAHTGAPDDAAQAALLLEMLTPIAKSWPSEWCLEANSLAIQVHGGYGYTRDFPVEQYWRDNRLNMIHE
;
A
#
# COMPACT_ATOMS: atom_id res chain seq x y z
N ALA A 1 -22.45 31.91 11.95
CA ALA A 1 -22.99 30.61 12.38
C ALA A 1 -22.07 30.06 13.46
N ASP A 2 -22.65 29.58 14.56
CA ASP A 2 -21.93 29.07 15.73
C ASP A 2 -21.46 27.61 15.60
N GLY A 3 -21.69 27.00 14.41
CA GLY A 3 -21.34 25.61 14.11
C GLY A 3 -22.32 24.55 14.65
N SER A 4 -23.46 25.00 15.24
CA SER A 4 -24.48 24.08 15.74
C SER A 4 -25.20 23.37 14.58
N LEU A 5 -25.59 22.12 14.80
CA LEU A 5 -26.36 21.35 13.82
C LEU A 5 -27.78 21.90 13.75
N THR A 6 -28.25 22.21 12.54
CA THR A 6 -29.60 22.71 12.28
C THR A 6 -30.70 21.64 12.43
N GLY A 7 -30.33 20.37 12.47
CA GLY A 7 -31.25 19.24 12.40
C GLY A 7 -31.83 18.97 11.01
N GLN A 8 -31.56 19.85 10.04
CA GLN A 8 -31.96 19.63 8.65
C GLN A 8 -30.87 18.87 7.89
N ARG A 9 -31.24 17.82 7.17
CA ARG A 9 -30.33 17.12 6.25
C ARG A 9 -30.13 17.97 5.00
N ASN A 10 -28.86 18.09 4.60
CA ASN A 10 -28.54 18.61 3.29
C ASN A 10 -29.01 17.62 2.21
N ASP A 11 -29.38 18.10 1.03
CA ASP A 11 -29.84 17.27 -0.07
C ASP A 11 -28.68 16.51 -0.73
N VAL A 12 -28.12 15.56 0.03
CA VAL A 12 -27.05 14.64 -0.38
C VAL A 12 -27.53 13.22 -0.14
N VAL A 13 -27.65 12.44 -1.21
CA VAL A 13 -28.21 11.09 -1.20
C VAL A 13 -27.14 10.06 -1.56
N LEU A 14 -27.09 8.97 -0.82
CA LEU A 14 -26.28 7.81 -1.18
C LEU A 14 -27.00 7.02 -2.28
N ALA A 15 -26.50 7.15 -3.52
CA ALA A 15 -27.07 6.46 -4.66
C ALA A 15 -26.57 5.02 -4.84
N GLY A 16 -25.39 4.70 -4.30
CA GLY A 16 -24.84 3.34 -4.37
C GLY A 16 -23.48 3.16 -3.72
N LEU A 17 -23.09 1.89 -3.60
CA LEU A 17 -21.79 1.47 -3.13
C LEU A 17 -21.06 0.69 -4.24
N ASN A 18 -19.78 0.97 -4.43
CA ASN A 18 -18.96 0.21 -5.35
C ASN A 18 -18.46 -1.09 -4.69
N HIS A 19 -18.66 -2.22 -5.38
CA HIS A 19 -18.11 -3.51 -5.00
C HIS A 19 -16.66 -3.62 -5.51
N LYS A 20 -15.70 -3.73 -4.60
CA LYS A 20 -14.27 -3.62 -4.91
C LYS A 20 -13.55 -4.95 -4.83
N CYS A 21 -12.43 -5.06 -5.55
CA CYS A 21 -11.49 -6.17 -5.47
C CYS A 21 -10.87 -6.30 -4.07
N GLY A 22 -10.32 -5.20 -3.54
CA GLY A 22 -9.74 -5.06 -2.21
C GLY A 22 -10.32 -3.88 -1.45
N TRP A 23 -9.75 -3.57 -0.28
CA TRP A 23 -10.20 -2.49 0.61
C TRP A 23 -11.71 -2.52 0.86
N ARG A 24 -12.27 -3.71 1.04
CA ARG A 24 -13.72 -3.92 1.12
C ARG A 24 -14.33 -3.34 2.39
N GLY A 25 -13.55 -3.20 3.46
CA GLY A 25 -13.97 -2.56 4.69
C GLY A 25 -14.05 -1.02 4.60
N THR A 26 -13.40 -0.41 3.61
CA THR A 26 -13.47 1.02 3.33
C THR A 26 -14.53 1.28 2.28
N THR A 27 -15.57 2.06 2.60
CA THR A 27 -16.66 2.34 1.67
C THR A 27 -16.19 3.26 0.53
N ASN A 28 -16.69 2.97 -0.68
CA ASN A 28 -16.59 3.84 -1.84
C ASN A 28 -18.00 4.05 -2.37
N THR A 29 -18.44 5.32 -2.37
CA THR A 29 -19.84 5.69 -2.52
C THR A 29 -20.07 6.51 -3.76
N LEU A 30 -21.23 6.32 -4.40
CA LEU A 30 -21.82 7.25 -5.34
C LEU A 30 -22.76 8.17 -4.57
N LEU A 31 -22.45 9.47 -4.56
CA LEU A 31 -23.27 10.48 -3.91
C LEU A 31 -23.94 11.38 -4.95
N ASN A 32 -25.24 11.58 -4.82
CA ASN A 32 -26.00 12.54 -5.59
C ASN A 32 -26.28 13.77 -4.75
N PHE A 33 -26.20 14.94 -5.36
CA PHE A 33 -26.40 16.23 -4.74
C PHE A 33 -27.59 16.94 -5.40
N GLY A 34 -28.52 17.44 -4.60
CA GLY A 34 -29.59 18.32 -5.09
C GLY A 34 -30.75 17.64 -5.78
N GLU A 35 -31.08 16.39 -5.49
CA GLU A 35 -32.19 15.66 -6.10
C GLU A 35 -33.58 16.14 -5.64
N CYS A 36 -33.68 16.69 -4.43
CA CYS A 36 -34.97 17.06 -3.81
C CYS A 36 -35.12 18.58 -3.59
N GLY A 37 -34.41 19.40 -4.32
CA GLY A 37 -34.59 20.86 -4.23
C GLY A 37 -33.29 21.66 -4.18
N GLY A 38 -32.17 21.00 -4.03
CA GLY A 38 -30.83 21.59 -4.07
C GLY A 38 -30.03 21.35 -2.81
N ALA A 39 -28.76 21.00 -3.00
CA ALA A 39 -27.79 20.89 -1.92
C ALA A 39 -27.10 22.24 -1.68
N VAL A 40 -26.92 22.60 -0.41
CA VAL A 40 -26.19 23.80 0.01
C VAL A 40 -24.72 23.45 0.15
N GLY A 41 -23.85 24.17 -0.56
CA GLY A 41 -22.40 24.05 -0.48
C GLY A 41 -21.75 25.42 -0.23
N TYR A 42 -20.55 25.41 0.35
CA TYR A 42 -19.76 26.60 0.61
C TYR A 42 -18.41 26.50 -0.11
N LEU A 43 -17.98 27.60 -0.73
CA LEU A 43 -16.68 27.66 -1.40
C LEU A 43 -15.57 27.65 -0.34
N VAL A 44 -14.60 26.73 -0.50
CA VAL A 44 -13.35 26.71 0.27
C VAL A 44 -12.24 27.35 -0.57
N GLY A 45 -11.59 28.37 -0.04
CA GLY A 45 -10.60 29.17 -0.78
C GLY A 45 -11.24 30.17 -1.74
N LYS A 46 -10.57 30.46 -2.86
CA LYS A 46 -11.06 31.39 -3.90
C LYS A 46 -11.50 30.64 -5.14
N HIS A 47 -12.28 31.31 -5.95
CA HIS A 47 -12.71 30.78 -7.25
C HIS A 47 -11.50 30.36 -8.12
N GLY A 48 -11.51 29.12 -8.62
CA GLY A 48 -10.40 28.58 -9.43
C GLY A 48 -9.21 27.97 -8.65
N GLU A 49 -9.20 28.04 -7.30
CA GLU A 49 -8.09 27.53 -6.47
C GLU A 49 -8.29 26.09 -5.96
N GLY A 50 -9.32 25.37 -6.40
CA GLY A 50 -9.64 24.05 -5.85
C GLY A 50 -8.51 23.03 -5.94
N LEU A 51 -7.79 22.97 -7.07
CA LEU A 51 -6.63 22.10 -7.23
C LEU A 51 -5.50 22.44 -6.26
N ARG A 52 -5.22 23.73 -6.04
CA ARG A 52 -4.20 24.17 -5.08
C ARG A 52 -4.54 23.73 -3.66
N CYS A 53 -5.79 23.92 -3.24
CA CYS A 53 -6.28 23.47 -1.94
C CYS A 53 -6.20 21.94 -1.78
N MET A 54 -6.49 21.19 -2.85
CA MET A 54 -6.40 19.74 -2.87
C MET A 54 -4.94 19.27 -2.75
N PHE A 55 -4.01 19.88 -3.49
CA PHE A 55 -2.59 19.50 -3.44
C PHE A 55 -1.93 19.79 -2.10
N HIS A 56 -2.39 20.79 -1.35
CA HIS A 56 -1.92 21.02 0.02
C HIS A 56 -2.14 19.80 0.92
N MET A 57 -3.25 19.12 0.77
CA MET A 57 -3.56 17.89 1.51
C MET A 57 -2.88 16.65 0.88
N MET A 58 -2.77 16.60 -0.44
CA MET A 58 -2.32 15.39 -1.15
C MET A 58 -0.81 15.13 -1.07
N ASN A 59 0.03 16.14 -0.88
CA ASN A 59 1.49 15.93 -0.88
C ASN A 59 1.93 15.03 0.29
N GLU A 60 1.39 15.24 1.48
CA GLU A 60 1.63 14.35 2.63
C GLU A 60 0.94 12.98 2.44
N ALA A 61 -0.28 12.99 1.89
CA ALA A 61 -1.01 11.75 1.62
C ALA A 61 -0.28 10.81 0.66
N ARG A 62 0.53 11.33 -0.28
CA ARG A 62 1.31 10.53 -1.22
C ARG A 62 2.33 9.63 -0.50
N ILE A 63 3.05 10.16 0.50
CA ILE A 63 3.98 9.38 1.33
C ILE A 63 3.19 8.33 2.13
N GLY A 64 2.06 8.72 2.71
CA GLY A 64 1.18 7.78 3.42
C GLY A 64 0.66 6.63 2.56
N VAL A 65 0.36 6.88 1.28
CA VAL A 65 -0.04 5.83 0.32
C VAL A 65 1.13 4.89 0.02
N GLY A 66 2.33 5.42 -0.24
CA GLY A 66 3.55 4.62 -0.42
C GLY A 66 3.86 3.75 0.80
N MET A 67 3.75 4.33 2.00
CA MET A 67 3.90 3.58 3.25
C MET A 67 2.85 2.47 3.39
N GLY A 68 1.59 2.72 3.03
CA GLY A 68 0.52 1.71 3.02
C GLY A 68 0.85 0.54 2.08
N ALA A 69 1.34 0.83 0.87
CA ALA A 69 1.79 -0.18 -0.08
C ALA A 69 2.97 -0.99 0.49
N THR A 70 3.94 -0.30 1.10
CA THR A 70 5.11 -0.91 1.74
C THR A 70 4.70 -1.88 2.86
N MET A 71 3.80 -1.47 3.74
CA MET A 71 3.36 -2.30 4.87
C MET A 71 2.56 -3.52 4.42
N LEU A 72 1.73 -3.40 3.38
CA LEU A 72 1.06 -4.55 2.77
C LEU A 72 2.05 -5.54 2.14
N GLY A 73 3.08 -5.04 1.46
CA GLY A 73 4.17 -5.86 0.94
C GLY A 73 4.92 -6.57 2.07
N TYR A 74 5.24 -5.83 3.13
CA TYR A 74 5.96 -6.35 4.29
C TYR A 74 5.17 -7.46 5.02
N ALA A 75 3.87 -7.26 5.23
CA ALA A 75 2.99 -8.28 5.80
C ALA A 75 2.95 -9.56 4.95
N GLY A 76 2.94 -9.42 3.62
CA GLY A 76 3.06 -10.56 2.70
C GLY A 76 4.39 -11.28 2.81
N TYR A 77 5.50 -10.53 2.91
CA TYR A 77 6.84 -11.09 3.12
C TYR A 77 6.94 -11.87 4.44
N GLU A 78 6.49 -11.30 5.55
CA GLU A 78 6.52 -11.98 6.85
C GLU A 78 5.69 -13.25 6.86
N ALA A 79 4.47 -13.22 6.29
CA ALA A 79 3.63 -14.39 6.15
C ALA A 79 4.30 -15.49 5.30
N SER A 80 4.90 -15.13 4.16
CA SER A 80 5.61 -16.10 3.31
C SER A 80 6.87 -16.64 3.95
N LEU A 81 7.61 -15.82 4.69
CA LEU A 81 8.80 -16.27 5.41
C LEU A 81 8.44 -17.29 6.51
N ALA A 82 7.39 -17.01 7.29
CA ALA A 82 6.89 -17.93 8.30
C ALA A 82 6.43 -19.26 7.68
N TYR A 83 5.61 -19.18 6.63
CA TYR A 83 5.14 -20.36 5.90
C TYR A 83 6.29 -21.18 5.31
N ALA A 84 7.29 -20.54 4.70
CA ALA A 84 8.41 -21.23 4.08
C ALA A 84 9.32 -21.94 5.09
N LYS A 85 9.40 -21.46 6.33
CA LYS A 85 10.13 -22.10 7.43
C LYS A 85 9.43 -23.35 7.95
N ASP A 86 8.10 -23.35 7.98
CA ASP A 86 7.28 -24.40 8.56
C ASP A 86 6.85 -25.48 7.55
N ARG A 87 6.64 -25.14 6.29
CA ARG A 87 6.11 -26.04 5.26
C ARG A 87 7.16 -27.02 4.74
N PRO A 88 7.05 -28.34 5.03
CA PRO A 88 7.91 -29.35 4.41
C PRO A 88 7.37 -29.72 3.05
N GLN A 89 8.21 -29.63 2.01
CA GLN A 89 7.88 -30.08 0.64
C GLN A 89 9.13 -30.25 -0.19
N GLY A 90 9.18 -31.34 -0.96
CA GLY A 90 10.34 -31.66 -1.75
C GLY A 90 11.51 -32.19 -0.90
N ARG A 91 12.59 -32.53 -1.54
CA ARG A 91 13.79 -33.13 -0.95
C ARG A 91 15.05 -32.44 -1.46
N PRO A 92 16.18 -32.55 -0.74
CA PRO A 92 17.43 -32.00 -1.23
C PRO A 92 17.80 -32.58 -2.60
N MET A 93 18.41 -31.76 -3.45
CA MET A 93 19.02 -32.21 -4.71
C MET A 93 20.41 -32.75 -4.42
N GLY A 94 20.64 -34.05 -4.67
CA GLY A 94 21.95 -34.67 -4.67
C GLY A 94 22.56 -34.77 -6.08
N GLN A 95 23.78 -35.32 -6.20
CA GLN A 95 24.46 -35.51 -7.51
C GLN A 95 23.65 -36.37 -8.48
N GLY A 96 22.83 -37.31 -7.99
CA GLY A 96 21.93 -38.17 -8.79
C GLY A 96 20.49 -37.69 -8.91
N GLY A 97 20.17 -36.43 -8.52
CA GLY A 97 18.81 -35.91 -8.49
C GLY A 97 18.16 -36.01 -7.11
N LYS A 98 16.81 -36.12 -7.07
CA LYS A 98 16.06 -36.22 -5.81
C LYS A 98 16.12 -37.63 -5.24
N ASP A 99 16.60 -37.75 -4.01
CA ASP A 99 16.61 -39.02 -3.28
C ASP A 99 15.26 -39.23 -2.56
N ALA A 100 14.47 -40.19 -3.04
CA ALA A 100 13.14 -40.49 -2.50
C ALA A 100 13.19 -41.08 -1.08
N THR A 101 14.33 -41.56 -0.60
CA THR A 101 14.52 -42.14 0.74
C THR A 101 14.72 -41.05 1.80
N GLN A 102 15.10 -39.82 1.41
CA GLN A 102 15.30 -38.71 2.32
C GLN A 102 13.97 -38.08 2.74
N PRO A 103 13.88 -37.53 3.96
CA PRO A 103 12.69 -36.81 4.39
C PRO A 103 12.49 -35.51 3.59
N GLN A 104 11.25 -35.02 3.58
CA GLN A 104 10.95 -33.70 3.04
C GLN A 104 11.63 -32.61 3.89
N ILE A 105 12.00 -31.51 3.26
CA ILE A 105 12.62 -30.37 3.93
C ILE A 105 11.73 -29.13 3.84
N PRO A 106 11.85 -28.17 4.80
CA PRO A 106 11.18 -26.88 4.71
C PRO A 106 11.49 -26.19 3.38
N ILE A 107 10.45 -25.62 2.74
CA ILE A 107 10.60 -25.04 1.40
C ILE A 107 11.58 -23.88 1.33
N ILE A 108 11.85 -23.20 2.45
CA ILE A 108 12.90 -22.17 2.54
C ILE A 108 14.29 -22.70 2.13
N ARG A 109 14.52 -24.01 2.14
CA ARG A 109 15.78 -24.62 1.72
C ARG A 109 15.96 -24.65 0.21
N HIS A 110 14.89 -24.53 -0.57
CA HIS A 110 14.95 -24.53 -2.04
C HIS A 110 15.43 -23.18 -2.58
N ALA A 111 16.27 -23.22 -3.61
CA ALA A 111 16.92 -22.02 -4.15
C ALA A 111 15.92 -20.99 -4.70
N ASP A 112 14.88 -21.42 -5.40
CA ASP A 112 13.88 -20.51 -5.99
C ASP A 112 13.00 -19.86 -4.90
N VAL A 113 12.65 -20.58 -3.84
CA VAL A 113 11.94 -20.00 -2.69
C VAL A 113 12.82 -18.94 -1.99
N LYS A 114 14.11 -19.20 -1.83
CA LYS A 114 15.05 -18.21 -1.30
C LYS A 114 15.12 -16.96 -2.17
N ARG A 115 15.16 -17.14 -3.50
CA ARG A 115 15.12 -16.00 -4.46
C ARG A 115 13.87 -15.16 -4.28
N MET A 116 12.68 -15.79 -4.22
CA MET A 116 11.41 -15.09 -4.02
C MET A 116 11.37 -14.34 -2.68
N LEU A 117 11.81 -14.96 -1.60
CA LEU A 117 11.87 -14.31 -0.28
C LEU A 117 12.88 -13.16 -0.24
N LEU A 118 14.04 -13.30 -0.89
CA LEU A 118 15.04 -12.25 -0.97
C LEU A 118 14.54 -11.05 -1.79
N ALA A 119 13.84 -11.30 -2.90
CA ALA A 119 13.20 -10.24 -3.69
C ALA A 119 12.17 -9.46 -2.87
N GLN A 120 11.25 -10.17 -2.20
CA GLN A 120 10.27 -9.55 -1.29
C GLN A 120 10.93 -8.69 -0.22
N LYS A 121 11.95 -9.24 0.46
CA LYS A 121 12.71 -8.52 1.49
C LYS A 121 13.33 -7.24 0.93
N SER A 122 14.00 -7.33 -0.21
CA SER A 122 14.68 -6.19 -0.83
C SER A 122 13.68 -5.09 -1.23
N TYR A 123 12.53 -5.45 -1.78
CA TYR A 123 11.50 -4.49 -2.15
C TYR A 123 10.90 -3.80 -0.91
N CYS A 124 10.52 -4.57 0.10
CA CYS A 124 9.86 -4.02 1.29
C CYS A 124 10.81 -3.18 2.14
N GLU A 125 12.04 -3.65 2.40
CA GLU A 125 13.02 -2.90 3.20
C GLU A 125 13.53 -1.65 2.48
N GLY A 126 13.74 -1.73 1.16
CA GLY A 126 14.11 -0.58 0.35
C GLY A 126 13.00 0.48 0.30
N ALA A 127 11.75 0.04 0.14
CA ALA A 127 10.59 0.93 0.20
C ALA A 127 10.48 1.60 1.57
N LEU A 128 10.56 0.83 2.66
CA LEU A 128 10.49 1.36 4.02
C LEU A 128 11.59 2.40 4.29
N ALA A 129 12.82 2.14 3.85
CA ALA A 129 13.92 3.08 3.99
C ALA A 129 13.66 4.39 3.24
N LEU A 130 13.10 4.33 2.01
CA LEU A 130 12.72 5.50 1.22
C LEU A 130 11.61 6.31 1.92
N GLU A 131 10.57 5.63 2.42
CA GLU A 131 9.45 6.28 3.11
C GLU A 131 9.89 6.98 4.39
N LEU A 132 10.72 6.34 5.21
CA LEU A 132 11.25 6.95 6.43
C LEU A 132 12.18 8.13 6.11
N TYR A 133 12.94 8.05 5.02
CA TYR A 133 13.75 9.16 4.56
C TYR A 133 12.88 10.36 4.13
N CYS A 134 11.81 10.12 3.38
CA CYS A 134 10.86 11.16 2.99
C CYS A 134 10.15 11.76 4.21
N ALA A 135 9.74 10.94 5.18
CA ALA A 135 9.15 11.41 6.43
C ALA A 135 10.11 12.34 7.21
N ARG A 136 11.39 11.99 7.27
CA ARG A 136 12.42 12.85 7.86
C ARG A 136 12.53 14.19 7.12
N LEU A 137 12.49 14.18 5.79
CA LEU A 137 12.53 15.42 5.00
C LEU A 137 11.30 16.31 5.24
N VAL A 138 10.12 15.71 5.51
CA VAL A 138 8.94 16.49 5.94
C VAL A 138 9.22 17.22 7.25
N ASP A 139 9.79 16.53 8.24
CA ASP A 139 10.14 17.14 9.51
C ASP A 139 11.20 18.26 9.34
N GLU A 140 12.26 18.00 8.58
CA GLU A 140 13.31 18.98 8.31
C GLU A 140 12.78 20.23 7.56
N ALA A 141 11.87 20.06 6.61
CA ALA A 141 11.25 21.17 5.89
C ALA A 141 10.41 22.08 6.81
N HIS A 142 9.86 21.56 7.91
CA HIS A 142 9.05 22.32 8.86
C HIS A 142 9.84 22.86 10.06
N THR A 143 10.90 22.19 10.47
CA THR A 143 11.59 22.46 11.75
C THR A 143 13.07 22.81 11.59
N GLY A 144 13.64 22.66 10.41
CA GLY A 144 15.05 22.93 10.12
C GLY A 144 15.40 24.42 10.07
N ALA A 145 16.69 24.72 10.06
CA ALA A 145 17.17 26.07 9.75
C ALA A 145 16.74 26.48 8.34
N PRO A 146 16.57 27.77 8.02
CA PRO A 146 15.98 28.22 6.75
C PRO A 146 16.59 27.61 5.49
N ASP A 147 17.90 27.48 5.42
CA ASP A 147 18.60 26.91 4.25
C ASP A 147 18.41 25.40 4.18
N ASP A 148 18.49 24.70 5.29
CA ASP A 148 18.27 23.25 5.39
C ASP A 148 16.81 22.90 5.07
N ALA A 149 15.86 23.68 5.59
CA ALA A 149 14.42 23.52 5.35
C ALA A 149 14.10 23.69 3.85
N ALA A 150 14.69 24.69 3.19
CA ALA A 150 14.52 24.93 1.76
C ALA A 150 15.09 23.75 0.91
N GLN A 151 16.26 23.26 1.28
CA GLN A 151 16.87 22.11 0.62
C GLN A 151 16.07 20.82 0.83
N ALA A 152 15.58 20.58 2.04
CA ALA A 152 14.73 19.43 2.35
C ALA A 152 13.41 19.46 1.58
N ALA A 153 12.77 20.63 1.49
CA ALA A 153 11.54 20.81 0.71
C ALA A 153 11.75 20.52 -0.78
N LEU A 154 12.85 21.01 -1.38
CA LEU A 154 13.17 20.77 -2.79
C LEU A 154 13.42 19.27 -3.06
N LEU A 155 14.18 18.60 -2.18
CA LEU A 155 14.45 17.18 -2.33
C LEU A 155 13.18 16.35 -2.13
N LEU A 156 12.34 16.72 -1.18
CA LEU A 156 11.05 16.06 -0.93
C LEU A 156 10.12 16.17 -2.14
N GLU A 157 10.05 17.36 -2.80
CA GLU A 157 9.25 17.54 -4.02
C GLU A 157 9.67 16.55 -5.12
N MET A 158 10.97 16.34 -5.29
CA MET A 158 11.52 15.40 -6.27
C MET A 158 11.24 13.92 -5.87
N LEU A 159 11.35 13.58 -4.58
CA LEU A 159 11.21 12.21 -4.12
C LEU A 159 9.75 11.76 -3.91
N THR A 160 8.82 12.66 -3.64
CA THR A 160 7.42 12.33 -3.36
C THR A 160 6.75 11.47 -4.45
N PRO A 161 6.89 11.75 -5.75
CA PRO A 161 6.37 10.86 -6.79
C PRO A 161 6.99 9.44 -6.74
N ILE A 162 8.29 9.36 -6.48
CA ILE A 162 9.02 8.09 -6.39
C ILE A 162 8.58 7.30 -5.16
N ALA A 163 8.46 7.97 -4.00
CA ALA A 163 7.99 7.38 -2.75
C ALA A 163 6.58 6.81 -2.86
N LYS A 164 5.74 7.36 -3.73
CA LYS A 164 4.43 6.80 -4.01
C LYS A 164 4.46 5.66 -5.03
N SER A 165 5.09 5.87 -6.21
CA SER A 165 5.00 4.95 -7.33
C SER A 165 5.82 3.68 -7.14
N TRP A 166 7.06 3.81 -6.68
CA TRP A 166 7.97 2.67 -6.56
C TRP A 166 7.46 1.60 -5.55
N PRO A 167 7.05 1.96 -4.31
CA PRO A 167 6.45 1.00 -3.40
C PRO A 167 5.14 0.41 -3.92
N SER A 168 4.30 1.21 -4.57
CA SER A 168 3.02 0.74 -5.13
C SER A 168 3.21 -0.36 -6.16
N GLU A 169 4.29 -0.33 -6.95
CA GLU A 169 4.62 -1.34 -7.94
C GLU A 169 5.32 -2.54 -7.30
N TRP A 170 6.44 -2.31 -6.62
CA TRP A 170 7.32 -3.39 -6.18
C TRP A 170 6.84 -4.11 -4.93
N CYS A 171 6.10 -3.44 -4.04
CA CYS A 171 5.47 -4.13 -2.92
C CYS A 171 4.22 -4.91 -3.34
N LEU A 172 3.55 -4.56 -4.45
CA LEU A 172 2.55 -5.41 -5.07
C LEU A 172 3.20 -6.68 -5.66
N GLU A 173 4.36 -6.56 -6.32
CA GLU A 173 5.12 -7.72 -6.78
C GLU A 173 5.56 -8.60 -5.60
N ALA A 174 5.97 -8.01 -4.47
CA ALA A 174 6.24 -8.75 -3.25
C ALA A 174 5.02 -9.57 -2.79
N ASN A 175 3.81 -9.01 -2.86
CA ASN A 175 2.58 -9.74 -2.54
C ASN A 175 2.28 -10.86 -3.55
N SER A 176 2.57 -10.67 -4.85
CA SER A 176 2.46 -11.72 -5.87
C SER A 176 3.40 -12.89 -5.55
N LEU A 177 4.63 -12.60 -5.19
CA LEU A 177 5.62 -13.60 -4.77
C LEU A 177 5.19 -14.30 -3.46
N ALA A 178 4.52 -13.58 -2.54
CA ALA A 178 4.00 -14.18 -1.31
C ALA A 178 2.93 -15.24 -1.60
N ILE A 179 2.02 -14.97 -2.53
CA ILE A 179 1.05 -15.96 -3.01
C ILE A 179 1.77 -17.16 -3.63
N GLN A 180 2.79 -16.90 -4.46
CA GLN A 180 3.56 -17.95 -5.13
C GLN A 180 4.31 -18.86 -4.13
N VAL A 181 4.89 -18.30 -3.06
CA VAL A 181 5.55 -19.07 -1.99
C VAL A 181 4.56 -20.00 -1.28
N HIS A 182 3.32 -19.56 -1.05
CA HIS A 182 2.27 -20.38 -0.44
C HIS A 182 1.72 -21.45 -1.40
N GLY A 183 1.95 -21.31 -2.71
CA GLY A 183 1.40 -22.21 -3.73
C GLY A 183 -0.14 -22.19 -3.73
N GLY A 184 -0.78 -23.35 -3.84
CA GLY A 184 -2.25 -23.42 -3.86
C GLY A 184 -2.94 -22.80 -2.63
N TYR A 185 -2.31 -22.86 -1.46
CA TYR A 185 -2.82 -22.22 -0.25
C TYR A 185 -2.82 -20.69 -0.32
N GLY A 186 -1.89 -20.10 -1.06
CA GLY A 186 -1.86 -18.64 -1.30
C GLY A 186 -3.07 -18.13 -2.10
N TYR A 187 -3.77 -19.02 -2.79
CA TYR A 187 -4.99 -18.69 -3.55
C TYR A 187 -6.28 -18.88 -2.74
N THR A 188 -6.18 -19.42 -1.53
CA THR A 188 -7.32 -19.62 -0.62
C THR A 188 -7.45 -18.47 0.37
N ARG A 189 -8.62 -18.33 0.97
CA ARG A 189 -8.86 -17.35 2.04
C ARG A 189 -8.41 -17.82 3.43
N ASP A 190 -7.83 -19.01 3.53
CA ASP A 190 -7.29 -19.54 4.78
C ASP A 190 -5.98 -18.86 5.16
N PHE A 191 -5.31 -18.21 4.19
CA PHE A 191 -4.10 -17.44 4.36
C PHE A 191 -4.32 -15.99 3.91
N PRO A 192 -3.76 -14.99 4.61
CA PRO A 192 -4.06 -13.57 4.35
C PRO A 192 -3.38 -13.00 3.11
N VAL A 193 -2.45 -13.73 2.48
CA VAL A 193 -1.62 -13.21 1.38
C VAL A 193 -2.43 -12.81 0.14
N GLU A 194 -3.56 -13.49 -0.12
CA GLU A 194 -4.46 -13.12 -1.21
C GLU A 194 -5.13 -11.77 -0.95
N GLN A 195 -5.48 -11.48 0.30
CA GLN A 195 -6.07 -10.20 0.69
C GLN A 195 -5.04 -9.08 0.58
N TYR A 196 -3.80 -9.28 1.05
CA TYR A 196 -2.74 -8.27 0.93
C TYR A 196 -2.49 -7.90 -0.53
N TRP A 197 -2.48 -8.87 -1.43
CA TRP A 197 -2.35 -8.63 -2.86
C TRP A 197 -3.53 -7.82 -3.42
N ARG A 198 -4.78 -8.21 -3.09
CA ARG A 198 -5.98 -7.51 -3.55
C ARG A 198 -6.05 -6.07 -3.06
N ASP A 199 -5.68 -5.85 -1.80
CA ASP A 199 -5.69 -4.52 -1.20
C ASP A 199 -4.56 -3.66 -1.79
N ASN A 200 -3.36 -4.20 -1.97
CA ASN A 200 -2.22 -3.47 -2.50
C ASN A 200 -2.37 -3.11 -3.99
N ARG A 201 -3.17 -3.88 -4.75
CA ARG A 201 -3.38 -3.62 -6.18
C ARG A 201 -3.96 -2.22 -6.47
N LEU A 202 -4.71 -1.65 -5.54
CA LEU A 202 -5.26 -0.31 -5.68
C LEU A 202 -4.15 0.76 -5.72
N ASN A 203 -3.11 0.60 -4.91
CA ASN A 203 -2.06 1.61 -4.76
C ASN A 203 -1.37 1.93 -6.09
N MET A 204 -1.14 0.93 -6.94
CA MET A 204 -0.59 1.10 -8.29
C MET A 204 -1.56 1.79 -9.28
N ILE A 205 -2.87 1.75 -9.02
CA ILE A 205 -3.87 2.37 -9.92
C ILE A 205 -3.97 3.87 -9.69
N HIS A 206 -3.89 4.31 -8.45
CA HIS A 206 -4.10 5.72 -8.08
C HIS A 206 -2.81 6.47 -7.72
N GLU A 207 -1.67 5.96 -8.13
CA GLU A 207 -0.39 6.64 -7.97
C GLU A 207 -0.30 7.97 -8.78
#